data_b7d697db8a8e4a86ab669cc16fe7b925
#
_entry.id   b7d697db8a8e4a86ab669cc16fe7b925
#
_cell.length_a   1.000
_cell.length_b   1.000
_cell.length_c   1.000
_cell.angle_alpha   90.00
_cell.angle_beta   90.00
_cell.angle_gamma   90.00
#
_symmetry.space_group_name_H-M   'P 1'
#
loop_
_entity.id
_entity.type
_entity.pdbx_description
1 polymer ?
#
loop_
_entity_poly.entity_id
_entity_poly.type
_entity_poly.pdbx_seq_one_letter_code
_entity_poly.pdbx_strand_id
1 'polypeptide(L)'
;MFPLPGKSSKTEDKSFPQKNTLQIDGRLICWDKPQLMGIVNLTPDSFFEGSRAGKSLDRVTELVASHISNGASILDLGGYSSRPGSAEVGLQEEIDRVIPAVKWIASNFSGSLISVDTFRSKVAEEAILAGAHMINDISAGDLDEEMIPTVAKLQVPYIAMHMRGNPQNMQEKTKYSDILGEILYYFAEKLEQLRKFGIKDVIIDPGFGFAKTLEQNYFLLRNLQRFETLSLPLLVGISRKSMISKVLKVNANEALNGTTALNMFALCQGANILRVHDVKEANETLKLYNTLYP
;
A
#
# COMPACT_ATOMS: atom_id res chain seq x y z
N MET A 1 31.78 -13.75 -17.45
CA MET A 1 30.90 -12.72 -18.02
C MET A 1 29.53 -13.34 -18.06
N PHE A 2 28.67 -13.08 -17.04
CA PHE A 2 27.31 -13.61 -17.00
C PHE A 2 26.44 -12.70 -17.86
N PRO A 3 25.60 -13.23 -18.78
CA PRO A 3 24.67 -12.41 -19.52
C PRO A 3 23.65 -11.84 -18.54
N LEU A 4 23.50 -10.51 -18.55
CA LEU A 4 22.34 -9.85 -17.95
C LEU A 4 21.08 -10.49 -18.56
N PRO A 5 19.99 -10.71 -17.80
CA PRO A 5 18.73 -11.14 -18.37
C PRO A 5 18.29 -10.05 -19.36
N GLY A 6 18.57 -10.31 -20.63
CA GLY A 6 18.08 -9.48 -21.73
C GLY A 6 16.56 -9.46 -21.66
N LYS A 7 15.95 -8.28 -21.93
CA LYS A 7 14.55 -8.22 -22.32
C LYS A 7 14.35 -9.34 -23.34
N SER A 8 13.58 -10.35 -22.99
CA SER A 8 13.00 -11.25 -23.96
C SER A 8 12.41 -10.36 -25.04
N SER A 9 12.89 -10.50 -26.27
CA SER A 9 12.29 -9.88 -27.45
C SER A 9 10.78 -10.04 -27.26
N LYS A 10 10.03 -8.94 -27.42
CA LYS A 10 8.57 -8.98 -27.49
C LYS A 10 8.20 -9.97 -28.60
N THR A 11 8.19 -11.27 -28.27
CA THR A 11 7.26 -12.15 -28.90
C THR A 11 5.92 -11.55 -28.59
N GLU A 12 5.04 -11.40 -29.58
CA GLU A 12 3.66 -11.02 -29.42
C GLU A 12 2.95 -12.08 -28.55
N ASP A 13 3.38 -12.17 -27.32
CA ASP A 13 2.65 -12.89 -26.29
C ASP A 13 1.43 -12.02 -26.02
N LYS A 14 0.23 -12.54 -26.22
CA LYS A 14 -1.06 -11.92 -25.93
C LYS A 14 -1.19 -11.79 -24.41
N SER A 15 -0.31 -11.00 -23.80
CA SER A 15 -0.46 -10.58 -22.43
C SER A 15 -1.72 -9.71 -22.41
N PHE A 16 -2.70 -10.08 -21.59
CA PHE A 16 -3.85 -9.23 -21.34
C PHE A 16 -3.34 -7.87 -20.91
N PRO A 17 -3.84 -6.75 -21.52
CA PRO A 17 -3.36 -5.43 -21.16
C PRO A 17 -3.57 -5.22 -19.65
N GLN A 18 -2.49 -4.90 -18.95
CA GLN A 18 -2.55 -4.57 -17.53
C GLN A 18 -3.46 -3.36 -17.35
N LYS A 19 -4.41 -3.41 -16.41
CA LYS A 19 -5.29 -2.28 -16.13
C LYS A 19 -4.48 -1.19 -15.42
N ASN A 20 -4.09 -0.15 -16.16
CA ASN A 20 -3.31 0.98 -15.63
C ASN A 20 -4.19 2.21 -15.33
N THR A 21 -5.52 2.03 -15.29
CA THR A 21 -6.46 3.13 -15.10
C THR A 21 -7.29 2.93 -13.86
N LEU A 22 -7.49 4.00 -13.10
CA LEU A 22 -8.40 4.09 -11.97
C LEU A 22 -9.37 5.24 -12.16
N GLN A 23 -10.62 5.05 -11.78
CA GLN A 23 -11.60 6.12 -11.73
C GLN A 23 -11.57 6.77 -10.35
N ILE A 24 -11.24 8.07 -10.31
CA ILE A 24 -11.19 8.87 -9.08
C ILE A 24 -11.94 10.17 -9.34
N ASP A 25 -12.92 10.51 -8.51
CA ASP A 25 -13.76 11.72 -8.62
C ASP A 25 -14.34 11.92 -10.03
N GLY A 26 -14.80 10.84 -10.65
CA GLY A 26 -15.35 10.89 -12.01
C GLY A 26 -14.32 11.07 -13.12
N ARG A 27 -13.03 11.10 -12.80
CA ARG A 27 -11.93 11.21 -13.77
C ARG A 27 -11.20 9.88 -13.91
N LEU A 28 -10.81 9.55 -15.13
CA LEU A 28 -9.95 8.40 -15.41
C LEU A 28 -8.49 8.84 -15.25
N ILE A 29 -7.81 8.28 -14.25
CA ILE A 29 -6.37 8.48 -14.04
C ILE A 29 -5.65 7.30 -14.67
N CYS A 30 -4.73 7.57 -15.59
CA CYS A 30 -3.86 6.57 -16.20
C CYS A 30 -2.46 6.66 -15.60
N TRP A 31 -1.92 5.53 -15.18
CA TRP A 31 -0.56 5.42 -14.67
C TRP A 31 0.32 4.63 -15.64
N ASP A 32 0.97 5.37 -16.54
CA ASP A 32 1.94 4.77 -17.49
C ASP A 32 3.29 4.45 -16.82
N LYS A 33 3.52 5.02 -15.64
CA LYS A 33 4.75 4.83 -14.84
C LYS A 33 4.39 4.46 -13.40
N PRO A 34 5.27 3.74 -12.70
CA PRO A 34 5.06 3.43 -11.29
C PRO A 34 4.89 4.70 -10.44
N GLN A 35 4.12 4.59 -9.37
CA GLN A 35 3.72 5.68 -8.48
C GLN A 35 4.35 5.53 -7.09
N LEU A 36 4.48 6.66 -6.37
CA LEU A 36 4.93 6.67 -4.97
C LEU A 36 3.78 7.00 -4.05
N MET A 37 3.58 6.14 -3.06
CA MET A 37 2.62 6.31 -1.98
C MET A 37 3.37 6.58 -0.68
N GLY A 38 3.30 7.81 -0.19
CA GLY A 38 3.93 8.24 1.05
C GLY A 38 3.10 7.86 2.27
N ILE A 39 3.72 7.20 3.24
CA ILE A 39 3.07 6.76 4.49
C ILE A 39 2.95 7.94 5.45
N VAL A 40 1.72 8.19 5.94
CA VAL A 40 1.41 9.20 6.95
C VAL A 40 0.75 8.52 8.15
N ASN A 41 1.57 8.12 9.15
CA ASN A 41 1.06 7.49 10.36
C ASN A 41 0.52 8.57 11.31
N LEU A 42 -0.75 8.40 11.73
CA LEU A 42 -1.47 9.30 12.65
C LEU A 42 -1.59 8.67 14.06
N THR A 43 -0.60 7.85 14.46
CA THR A 43 -0.60 7.20 15.78
C THR A 43 0.04 8.10 16.85
N PRO A 44 -0.30 7.94 18.17
CA PRO A 44 0.25 8.76 19.25
C PRO A 44 1.77 8.79 19.29
N ASP A 45 2.42 7.65 19.09
CA ASP A 45 3.89 7.53 19.06
C ASP A 45 4.52 8.34 17.93
N SER A 46 3.74 8.67 16.90
CA SER A 46 4.19 9.44 15.75
C SER A 46 3.85 10.93 15.89
N PHE A 47 2.69 11.27 16.53
CA PHE A 47 2.14 12.63 16.45
C PHE A 47 1.35 13.12 17.67
N PHE A 48 0.92 12.26 18.62
CA PHE A 48 -0.05 12.62 19.67
C PHE A 48 0.49 12.61 21.10
N GLU A 49 1.81 12.59 21.36
CA GLU A 49 2.31 12.72 22.73
C GLU A 49 1.88 14.07 23.33
N GLY A 50 0.85 13.98 24.13
CA GLY A 50 0.39 14.91 25.15
C GLY A 50 0.47 16.40 24.82
N SER A 51 -0.67 16.96 24.50
CA SER A 51 -1.05 18.38 24.55
C SER A 51 -0.99 19.25 23.28
N ARG A 52 -2.16 19.81 22.99
CA ARG A 52 -2.51 20.87 22.03
C ARG A 52 -2.58 20.42 20.57
N ALA A 53 -3.80 20.25 20.09
CA ALA A 53 -4.19 19.88 18.72
C ALA A 53 -3.41 20.60 17.58
N GLY A 54 -2.88 21.80 17.84
CA GLY A 54 -2.08 22.57 16.87
C GLY A 54 -0.74 21.91 16.49
N LYS A 55 0.07 21.51 17.47
CA LYS A 55 1.42 20.97 17.19
C LYS A 55 1.43 19.62 16.48
N SER A 56 0.37 18.83 16.63
CA SER A 56 0.19 17.55 15.95
C SER A 56 -0.10 17.77 14.46
N LEU A 57 -0.99 18.72 14.14
CA LEU A 57 -1.34 19.04 12.76
C LEU A 57 -0.15 19.67 12.01
N ASP A 58 0.68 20.49 12.68
CA ASP A 58 1.88 21.08 12.08
C ASP A 58 2.88 20.01 11.59
N ARG A 59 3.12 18.96 12.40
CA ARG A 59 4.00 17.84 12.00
C ARG A 59 3.44 17.03 10.84
N VAL A 60 2.13 16.77 10.84
CA VAL A 60 1.46 16.11 9.69
C VAL A 60 1.61 16.98 8.45
N THR A 61 1.43 18.29 8.59
CA THR A 61 1.61 19.27 7.50
C THR A 61 3.01 19.23 6.92
N GLU A 62 4.02 19.28 7.76
CA GLU A 62 5.43 19.23 7.35
C GLU A 62 5.76 17.91 6.63
N LEU A 63 5.28 16.76 7.17
CA LEU A 63 5.49 15.46 6.55
C LEU A 63 4.80 15.35 5.19
N VAL A 64 3.53 15.77 5.11
CA VAL A 64 2.74 15.77 3.87
C VAL A 64 3.39 16.69 2.82
N ALA A 65 3.76 17.92 3.19
CA ALA A 65 4.47 18.84 2.30
C ALA A 65 5.80 18.24 1.81
N SER A 66 6.55 17.60 2.72
CA SER A 66 7.78 16.89 2.36
C SER A 66 7.51 15.71 1.40
N HIS A 67 6.50 14.90 1.64
CA HIS A 67 6.16 13.80 0.75
C HIS A 67 5.80 14.28 -0.66
N ILE A 68 4.96 15.31 -0.75
CA ILE A 68 4.53 15.89 -2.04
C ILE A 68 5.73 16.51 -2.77
N SER A 69 6.53 17.34 -2.09
CA SER A 69 7.69 17.99 -2.70
C SER A 69 8.77 17.00 -3.18
N ASN A 70 8.84 15.83 -2.54
CA ASN A 70 9.73 14.74 -2.93
C ASN A 70 9.10 13.77 -3.95
N GLY A 71 7.87 14.00 -4.43
CA GLY A 71 7.29 13.31 -5.57
C GLY A 71 6.30 12.18 -5.22
N ALA A 72 5.75 12.13 -4.00
CA ALA A 72 4.61 11.27 -3.71
C ALA A 72 3.37 11.78 -4.48
N SER A 73 2.73 10.90 -5.23
CA SER A 73 1.45 11.14 -5.90
C SER A 73 0.25 10.72 -5.04
N ILE A 74 0.48 9.85 -4.08
CA ILE A 74 -0.51 9.32 -3.15
C ILE A 74 0.01 9.49 -1.73
N LEU A 75 -0.86 9.94 -0.83
CA LEU A 75 -0.61 9.99 0.62
C LEU A 75 -1.49 8.93 1.28
N ASP A 76 -0.91 8.02 2.06
CA ASP A 76 -1.62 6.93 2.72
C ASP A 76 -1.68 7.17 4.23
N LEU A 77 -2.86 7.56 4.72
CA LEU A 77 -3.10 7.98 6.08
C LEU A 77 -3.60 6.81 6.93
N GLY A 78 -2.90 6.47 8.01
CA GLY A 78 -3.30 5.40 8.92
C GLY A 78 -3.46 5.88 10.36
N GLY A 79 -4.64 5.70 10.95
CA GLY A 79 -4.93 5.97 12.37
C GLY A 79 -4.70 4.78 13.29
N TYR A 80 -4.55 3.59 12.71
CA TYR A 80 -4.33 2.32 13.40
C TYR A 80 -2.93 1.77 13.08
N SER A 81 -2.23 1.20 14.06
CA SER A 81 -0.96 0.53 13.82
C SER A 81 -1.16 -0.97 13.65
N SER A 82 -0.90 -1.49 12.46
CA SER A 82 -0.94 -2.93 12.16
C SER A 82 0.34 -3.68 12.56
N ARG A 83 1.28 -3.02 13.27
CA ARG A 83 2.51 -3.66 13.76
C ARG A 83 2.16 -4.69 14.84
N PRO A 84 2.78 -5.89 14.85
CA PRO A 84 2.61 -6.85 15.92
C PRO A 84 2.91 -6.23 17.29
N GLY A 85 1.99 -6.42 18.25
CA GLY A 85 2.15 -5.89 19.61
C GLY A 85 1.76 -4.43 19.82
N SER A 86 1.26 -3.74 18.78
CA SER A 86 0.68 -2.40 18.95
C SER A 86 -0.59 -2.46 19.79
N ALA A 87 -0.82 -1.40 20.57
CA ALA A 87 -2.07 -1.24 21.32
C ALA A 87 -3.26 -1.20 20.37
N GLU A 88 -4.38 -1.78 20.80
CA GLU A 88 -5.62 -1.71 20.06
C GLU A 88 -6.17 -0.28 20.10
N VAL A 89 -6.58 0.22 18.94
CA VAL A 89 -7.19 1.54 18.77
C VAL A 89 -8.69 1.37 18.59
N GLY A 90 -9.50 2.05 19.40
CA GLY A 90 -10.96 2.04 19.28
C GLY A 90 -11.43 2.70 17.99
N LEU A 91 -12.65 2.35 17.54
CA LEU A 91 -13.23 2.92 16.32
C LEU A 91 -13.26 4.46 16.36
N GLN A 92 -13.81 5.02 17.46
CA GLN A 92 -13.94 6.48 17.58
C GLN A 92 -12.56 7.16 17.60
N GLU A 93 -11.60 6.56 18.27
CA GLU A 93 -10.24 7.10 18.33
C GLU A 93 -9.56 7.11 16.94
N GLU A 94 -9.79 6.07 16.12
CA GLU A 94 -9.29 6.05 14.73
C GLU A 94 -9.96 7.15 13.89
N ILE A 95 -11.28 7.33 14.01
CA ILE A 95 -12.03 8.41 13.37
C ILE A 95 -11.46 9.78 13.77
N ASP A 96 -11.27 10.01 15.07
CA ASP A 96 -10.78 11.28 15.61
C ASP A 96 -9.35 11.61 15.14
N ARG A 97 -8.56 10.61 14.81
CA ARG A 97 -7.21 10.78 14.24
C ARG A 97 -7.23 11.05 12.72
N VAL A 98 -8.01 10.25 11.99
CA VAL A 98 -7.96 10.21 10.51
C VAL A 98 -8.76 11.36 9.89
N ILE A 99 -10.00 11.57 10.34
CA ILE A 99 -10.92 12.46 9.64
C ILE A 99 -10.47 13.93 9.63
N PRO A 100 -9.97 14.51 10.74
CA PRO A 100 -9.44 15.87 10.71
C PRO A 100 -8.22 16.02 9.78
N ALA A 101 -7.32 15.02 9.74
CA ALA A 101 -6.17 15.03 8.88
C ALA A 101 -6.57 14.95 7.39
N VAL A 102 -7.51 14.07 7.02
CA VAL A 102 -8.05 13.98 5.66
C VAL A 102 -8.64 15.31 5.22
N LYS A 103 -9.56 15.91 6.02
CA LYS A 103 -10.18 17.21 5.70
C LYS A 103 -9.14 18.30 5.47
N TRP A 104 -8.14 18.34 6.34
CA TRP A 104 -7.10 19.36 6.25
C TRP A 104 -6.23 19.19 5.00
N ILE A 105 -5.80 17.94 4.68
CA ILE A 105 -4.99 17.65 3.49
C ILE A 105 -5.80 17.92 2.22
N ALA A 106 -7.05 17.46 2.14
CA ALA A 106 -7.92 17.70 0.99
C ALA A 106 -8.12 19.20 0.69
N SER A 107 -8.20 20.04 1.75
CA SER A 107 -8.37 21.48 1.61
C SER A 107 -7.09 22.24 1.22
N ASN A 108 -5.92 21.71 1.59
CA ASN A 108 -4.64 22.44 1.44
C ASN A 108 -3.73 21.87 0.33
N PHE A 109 -3.94 20.62 -0.10
CA PHE A 109 -3.10 19.92 -1.09
C PHE A 109 -3.95 19.24 -2.18
N SER A 110 -4.70 20.04 -2.95
CA SER A 110 -5.68 19.58 -3.95
C SER A 110 -5.11 18.76 -5.12
N GLY A 111 -3.79 18.65 -5.24
CA GLY A 111 -3.13 17.88 -6.31
C GLY A 111 -2.72 16.48 -5.92
N SER A 112 -2.90 16.06 -4.64
CA SER A 112 -2.46 14.77 -4.13
C SER A 112 -3.63 13.83 -3.94
N LEU A 113 -3.47 12.56 -4.29
CA LEU A 113 -4.45 11.54 -3.97
C LEU A 113 -4.31 11.14 -2.49
N ILE A 114 -5.43 11.02 -1.80
CA ILE A 114 -5.50 10.61 -0.40
C ILE A 114 -6.03 9.18 -0.33
N SER A 115 -5.22 8.27 0.19
CA SER A 115 -5.58 6.91 0.58
C SER A 115 -5.76 6.86 2.09
N VAL A 116 -6.69 6.04 2.58
CA VAL A 116 -6.85 5.80 4.02
C VAL A 116 -6.63 4.32 4.33
N ASP A 117 -5.60 4.04 5.16
CA ASP A 117 -5.25 2.71 5.65
C ASP A 117 -6.16 2.35 6.83
N THR A 118 -7.22 1.60 6.54
CA THR A 118 -8.19 1.12 7.52
C THR A 118 -8.88 -0.16 7.05
N PHE A 119 -9.18 -1.03 8.01
CA PHE A 119 -10.01 -2.23 7.80
C PHE A 119 -11.45 -2.06 8.34
N ARG A 120 -11.83 -0.83 8.73
CA ARG A 120 -13.15 -0.53 9.29
C ARG A 120 -14.00 0.26 8.30
N SER A 121 -15.13 -0.28 7.91
CA SER A 121 -16.07 0.32 6.96
C SER A 121 -16.54 1.72 7.38
N LYS A 122 -16.74 1.93 8.69
CA LYS A 122 -17.17 3.22 9.21
C LYS A 122 -16.11 4.31 9.07
N VAL A 123 -14.83 3.97 9.31
CA VAL A 123 -13.71 4.90 9.06
C VAL A 123 -13.59 5.20 7.58
N ALA A 124 -13.72 4.17 6.73
CA ALA A 124 -13.67 4.30 5.28
C ALA A 124 -14.76 5.24 4.75
N GLU A 125 -16.03 5.07 5.19
CA GLU A 125 -17.13 5.93 4.80
C GLU A 125 -16.88 7.39 5.19
N GLU A 126 -16.53 7.65 6.43
CA GLU A 126 -16.28 9.01 6.92
C GLU A 126 -15.05 9.65 6.24
N ALA A 127 -14.00 8.87 5.95
CA ALA A 127 -12.81 9.35 5.27
C ALA A 127 -13.10 9.80 3.82
N ILE A 128 -13.86 9.01 3.06
CA ILE A 128 -14.26 9.39 1.70
C ILE A 128 -15.15 10.64 1.71
N LEU A 129 -16.12 10.71 2.63
CA LEU A 129 -16.95 11.91 2.81
C LEU A 129 -16.14 13.15 3.24
N ALA A 130 -14.98 12.93 3.88
CA ALA A 130 -14.06 14.00 4.28
C ALA A 130 -13.11 14.46 3.16
N GLY A 131 -13.08 13.77 2.00
CA GLY A 131 -12.25 14.10 0.84
C GLY A 131 -11.11 13.12 0.56
N ALA A 132 -11.12 11.90 1.14
CA ALA A 132 -10.23 10.83 0.70
C ALA A 132 -10.69 10.26 -0.64
N HIS A 133 -9.77 9.68 -1.40
CA HIS A 133 -9.99 9.23 -2.77
C HIS A 133 -10.01 7.72 -2.93
N MET A 134 -9.40 6.97 -2.01
CA MET A 134 -9.31 5.50 -2.06
C MET A 134 -9.15 4.91 -0.66
N ILE A 135 -9.45 3.63 -0.52
CA ILE A 135 -9.31 2.87 0.73
C ILE A 135 -8.22 1.81 0.56
N ASN A 136 -7.32 1.75 1.53
CA ASN A 136 -6.27 0.74 1.66
C ASN A 136 -6.62 -0.18 2.83
N ASP A 137 -7.06 -1.42 2.52
CA ASP A 137 -7.51 -2.37 3.53
C ASP A 137 -6.57 -3.57 3.62
N ILE A 138 -5.90 -3.69 4.77
CA ILE A 138 -4.97 -4.79 5.08
C ILE A 138 -5.62 -6.17 5.10
N SER A 139 -6.95 -6.25 5.14
CA SER A 139 -7.72 -7.48 5.23
C SER A 139 -8.53 -7.81 3.96
N ALA A 140 -8.60 -6.90 3.00
CA ALA A 140 -9.46 -7.01 1.83
C ALA A 140 -10.93 -7.35 2.19
N GLY A 141 -11.45 -6.75 3.27
CA GLY A 141 -12.81 -6.94 3.77
C GLY A 141 -13.01 -8.14 4.69
N ASP A 142 -11.95 -8.88 5.06
CA ASP A 142 -12.10 -10.07 5.92
C ASP A 142 -12.27 -9.72 7.42
N LEU A 143 -11.92 -8.50 7.84
CA LEU A 143 -12.05 -8.04 9.24
C LEU A 143 -13.33 -7.24 9.51
N ASP A 144 -14.02 -6.77 8.47
CA ASP A 144 -15.29 -6.03 8.58
C ASP A 144 -16.18 -6.40 7.39
N GLU A 145 -17.25 -7.15 7.63
CA GLU A 145 -18.19 -7.63 6.60
C GLU A 145 -18.87 -6.48 5.83
N GLU A 146 -18.99 -5.30 6.45
CA GLU A 146 -19.55 -4.09 5.82
C GLU A 146 -18.53 -3.33 4.94
N MET A 147 -17.25 -3.70 4.94
CA MET A 147 -16.24 -2.97 4.16
C MET A 147 -16.53 -3.04 2.66
N ILE A 148 -16.74 -4.23 2.11
CA ILE A 148 -17.00 -4.40 0.67
C ILE A 148 -18.30 -3.72 0.23
N PRO A 149 -19.46 -3.90 0.92
CA PRO A 149 -20.67 -3.12 0.64
C PRO A 149 -20.44 -1.60 0.68
N THR A 150 -19.70 -1.12 1.67
CA THR A 150 -19.39 0.31 1.83
C THR A 150 -18.56 0.85 0.67
N VAL A 151 -17.45 0.20 0.31
CA VAL A 151 -16.61 0.62 -0.82
C VAL A 151 -17.40 0.58 -2.14
N ALA A 152 -18.24 -0.43 -2.33
CA ALA A 152 -19.11 -0.53 -3.50
C ALA A 152 -20.07 0.65 -3.61
N LYS A 153 -20.68 1.07 -2.48
CA LYS A 153 -21.56 2.25 -2.42
C LYS A 153 -20.80 3.55 -2.71
N LEU A 154 -19.58 3.66 -2.20
CA LEU A 154 -18.74 4.86 -2.34
C LEU A 154 -18.12 4.98 -3.74
N GLN A 155 -18.05 3.91 -4.53
CA GLN A 155 -17.50 3.89 -5.90
C GLN A 155 -16.07 4.43 -6.00
N VAL A 156 -15.22 4.09 -5.03
CA VAL A 156 -13.82 4.52 -4.95
C VAL A 156 -12.86 3.36 -5.20
N PRO A 157 -11.61 3.60 -5.61
CA PRO A 157 -10.58 2.59 -5.70
C PRO A 157 -10.34 1.90 -4.37
N TYR A 158 -10.05 0.61 -4.43
CA TYR A 158 -9.83 -0.25 -3.29
C TYR A 158 -8.52 -1.01 -3.39
N ILE A 159 -7.65 -0.82 -2.39
CA ILE A 159 -6.42 -1.59 -2.26
C ILE A 159 -6.73 -2.78 -1.37
N ALA A 160 -6.69 -3.96 -1.96
CA ALA A 160 -6.94 -5.24 -1.31
C ALA A 160 -5.62 -5.92 -0.98
N MET A 161 -5.31 -6.09 0.32
CA MET A 161 -4.08 -6.76 0.75
C MET A 161 -4.36 -8.19 1.21
N HIS A 162 -3.42 -9.09 0.92
CA HIS A 162 -3.44 -10.44 1.46
C HIS A 162 -2.84 -10.53 2.85
N MET A 163 -3.65 -10.98 3.80
CA MET A 163 -3.24 -11.35 5.16
C MET A 163 -4.00 -12.60 5.60
N ARG A 164 -3.42 -13.40 6.52
CA ARG A 164 -4.13 -14.46 7.24
C ARG A 164 -4.28 -14.09 8.71
N GLY A 165 -5.50 -14.25 9.24
CA GLY A 165 -5.84 -13.84 10.60
C GLY A 165 -6.00 -12.32 10.73
N ASN A 166 -5.50 -11.76 11.81
CA ASN A 166 -5.53 -10.32 12.11
C ASN A 166 -4.14 -9.86 12.59
N PRO A 167 -3.89 -8.56 12.77
CA PRO A 167 -2.59 -8.04 13.19
C PRO A 167 -2.04 -8.65 14.48
N GLN A 168 -2.90 -9.12 15.40
CA GLN A 168 -2.46 -9.72 16.67
C GLN A 168 -1.98 -11.17 16.51
N ASN A 169 -2.59 -11.97 15.60
CA ASN A 169 -2.29 -13.41 15.47
C ASN A 169 -1.68 -13.82 14.12
N MET A 170 -1.50 -12.90 13.19
CA MET A 170 -1.00 -13.20 11.83
C MET A 170 0.37 -13.89 11.82
N GLN A 171 1.22 -13.63 12.80
CA GLN A 171 2.55 -14.25 12.86
C GLN A 171 2.50 -15.76 13.16
N GLU A 172 1.39 -16.27 13.66
CA GLU A 172 1.13 -17.70 13.87
C GLU A 172 0.55 -18.38 12.63
N LYS A 173 0.09 -17.60 11.64
CA LYS A 173 -0.60 -18.06 10.42
C LYS A 173 0.33 -18.17 9.19
N THR A 174 1.59 -18.52 9.41
CA THR A 174 2.62 -18.55 8.35
C THR A 174 2.77 -19.91 7.65
N LYS A 175 1.89 -20.86 7.90
CA LYS A 175 1.95 -22.19 7.27
C LYS A 175 1.28 -22.16 5.90
N TYR A 176 2.06 -22.34 4.84
CA TYR A 176 1.62 -22.46 3.43
C TYR A 176 2.18 -23.75 2.84
N SER A 177 1.41 -24.42 2.01
CA SER A 177 1.88 -25.55 1.18
C SER A 177 2.53 -25.02 -0.10
N ASP A 178 1.91 -24.03 -0.75
CA ASP A 178 2.41 -23.25 -1.87
C ASP A 178 1.99 -21.78 -1.68
N ILE A 179 2.86 -21.00 -1.07
CA ILE A 179 2.53 -19.62 -0.73
C ILE A 179 2.14 -18.76 -1.95
N LEU A 180 2.81 -18.93 -3.08
CA LEU A 180 2.51 -18.14 -4.28
C LEU A 180 1.16 -18.55 -4.87
N GLY A 181 0.93 -19.86 -5.05
CA GLY A 181 -0.34 -20.38 -5.56
C GLY A 181 -1.51 -20.02 -4.65
N GLU A 182 -1.33 -20.17 -3.33
CA GLU A 182 -2.38 -19.86 -2.37
C GLU A 182 -2.73 -18.36 -2.33
N ILE A 183 -1.75 -17.44 -2.47
CA ILE A 183 -2.03 -16.00 -2.53
C ILE A 183 -2.68 -15.62 -3.87
N LEU A 184 -2.24 -16.19 -4.98
CA LEU A 184 -2.88 -15.96 -6.28
C LEU A 184 -4.34 -16.45 -6.28
N TYR A 185 -4.58 -17.63 -5.70
CA TYR A 185 -5.93 -18.18 -5.54
C TYR A 185 -6.80 -17.28 -4.65
N TYR A 186 -6.29 -16.83 -3.50
CA TYR A 186 -6.96 -15.86 -2.62
C TYR A 186 -7.41 -14.61 -3.38
N PHE A 187 -6.51 -14.02 -4.17
CA PHE A 187 -6.87 -12.86 -4.96
C PHE A 187 -7.92 -13.19 -6.04
N ALA A 188 -7.83 -14.35 -6.68
CA ALA A 188 -8.84 -14.74 -7.68
C ALA A 188 -10.26 -14.81 -7.07
N GLU A 189 -10.39 -15.43 -5.89
CA GLU A 189 -11.67 -15.48 -5.15
C GLU A 189 -12.12 -14.08 -4.69
N LYS A 190 -11.19 -13.28 -4.13
CA LYS A 190 -11.49 -11.94 -3.66
C LYS A 190 -11.92 -11.01 -4.80
N LEU A 191 -11.27 -11.09 -5.95
CA LEU A 191 -11.63 -10.31 -7.12
C LEU A 191 -13.00 -10.69 -7.68
N GLU A 192 -13.37 -11.97 -7.64
CA GLU A 192 -14.72 -12.39 -8.00
C GLU A 192 -15.76 -11.80 -7.03
N GLN A 193 -15.47 -11.81 -5.72
CA GLN A 193 -16.33 -11.19 -4.71
C GLN A 193 -16.49 -9.68 -4.98
N LEU A 194 -15.37 -8.93 -5.15
CA LEU A 194 -15.39 -7.50 -5.41
C LEU A 194 -16.17 -7.14 -6.68
N ARG A 195 -16.03 -7.93 -7.74
CA ARG A 195 -16.78 -7.76 -9.00
C ARG A 195 -18.29 -7.94 -8.81
N LYS A 196 -18.72 -8.90 -8.00
CA LYS A 196 -20.14 -9.11 -7.68
C LYS A 196 -20.77 -7.91 -6.99
N PHE A 197 -19.98 -7.16 -6.21
CA PHE A 197 -20.41 -5.89 -5.60
C PHE A 197 -20.21 -4.68 -6.52
N GLY A 198 -19.68 -4.86 -7.74
CA GLY A 198 -19.50 -3.77 -8.70
C GLY A 198 -18.26 -2.91 -8.49
N ILE A 199 -17.32 -3.35 -7.62
CA ILE A 199 -16.04 -2.68 -7.40
C ILE A 199 -15.13 -3.01 -8.58
N LYS A 200 -14.75 -1.98 -9.36
CA LYS A 200 -14.00 -2.13 -10.62
C LYS A 200 -12.53 -1.71 -10.47
N ASP A 201 -12.26 -0.75 -9.62
CA ASP A 201 -10.94 -0.15 -9.45
C ASP A 201 -10.25 -0.76 -8.24
N VAL A 202 -9.51 -1.84 -8.50
CA VAL A 202 -8.82 -2.63 -7.48
C VAL A 202 -7.31 -2.59 -7.71
N ILE A 203 -6.57 -2.38 -6.63
CA ILE A 203 -5.12 -2.52 -6.53
C ILE A 203 -4.86 -3.69 -5.59
N ILE A 204 -3.91 -4.57 -5.91
CA ILE A 204 -3.55 -5.70 -5.07
C ILE A 204 -2.24 -5.45 -4.32
N ASP A 205 -2.16 -5.88 -3.05
CA ASP A 205 -0.93 -5.91 -2.25
C ASP A 205 -0.68 -7.33 -1.73
N PRO A 206 0.42 -8.00 -2.09
CA PRO A 206 0.76 -9.33 -1.57
C PRO A 206 0.93 -9.40 -0.06
N GLY A 207 1.01 -8.27 0.64
CA GLY A 207 1.07 -8.19 2.10
C GLY A 207 2.41 -8.63 2.66
N PHE A 208 3.52 -8.03 2.22
CA PHE A 208 4.84 -8.30 2.79
C PHE A 208 4.87 -8.03 4.30
N GLY A 209 5.39 -8.99 5.08
CA GLY A 209 5.45 -8.90 6.54
C GLY A 209 4.18 -9.34 7.29
N PHE A 210 3.08 -9.58 6.58
CA PHE A 210 1.81 -10.04 7.15
C PHE A 210 1.64 -11.54 6.95
N ALA A 211 1.48 -12.30 8.04
CA ALA A 211 1.34 -13.76 8.03
C ALA A 211 2.38 -14.49 7.16
N LYS A 212 3.62 -14.04 7.15
CA LYS A 212 4.70 -14.57 6.30
C LYS A 212 6.03 -14.61 7.05
N THR A 213 6.79 -15.71 6.89
CA THR A 213 8.16 -15.81 7.40
C THR A 213 9.13 -14.92 6.61
N LEU A 214 10.36 -14.80 7.08
CA LEU A 214 11.41 -14.07 6.37
C LEU A 214 11.65 -14.65 4.97
N GLU A 215 11.81 -15.96 4.89
CA GLU A 215 12.07 -16.69 3.63
C GLU A 215 10.91 -16.55 2.66
N GLN A 216 9.66 -16.61 3.17
CA GLN A 216 8.45 -16.45 2.37
C GLN A 216 8.33 -15.04 1.79
N ASN A 217 8.68 -14.00 2.54
CA ASN A 217 8.71 -12.63 2.03
C ASN A 217 9.71 -12.49 0.88
N TYR A 218 10.94 -13.03 1.00
CA TYR A 218 11.92 -13.00 -0.09
C TYR A 218 11.53 -13.88 -1.27
N PHE A 219 10.90 -15.03 -1.02
CA PHE A 219 10.37 -15.87 -2.09
C PHE A 219 9.30 -15.14 -2.91
N LEU A 220 8.33 -14.47 -2.25
CA LEU A 220 7.30 -13.68 -2.93
C LEU A 220 7.88 -12.50 -3.69
N LEU A 221 8.82 -11.77 -3.10
CA LEU A 221 9.45 -10.64 -3.77
C LEU A 221 10.19 -11.09 -5.04
N ARG A 222 10.90 -12.21 -5.00
CA ARG A 222 11.59 -12.78 -6.17
C ARG A 222 10.63 -13.22 -7.26
N ASN A 223 9.40 -13.62 -6.92
CA ASN A 223 8.38 -14.10 -7.83
C ASN A 223 7.25 -13.08 -8.07
N LEU A 224 7.47 -11.80 -7.77
CA LEU A 224 6.47 -10.74 -7.79
C LEU A 224 5.80 -10.59 -9.17
N GLN A 225 6.55 -10.75 -10.25
CA GLN A 225 6.04 -10.71 -11.62
C GLN A 225 4.89 -11.72 -11.89
N ARG A 226 4.77 -12.79 -11.09
CA ARG A 226 3.67 -13.76 -11.26
C ARG A 226 2.30 -13.17 -10.99
N PHE A 227 2.22 -12.07 -10.25
CA PHE A 227 0.96 -11.34 -10.01
C PHE A 227 0.43 -10.62 -11.25
N GLU A 228 1.23 -10.46 -12.31
CA GLU A 228 0.77 -9.93 -13.61
C GLU A 228 -0.40 -10.74 -14.19
N THR A 229 -0.52 -12.04 -13.86
CA THR A 229 -1.64 -12.88 -14.27
C THR A 229 -3.00 -12.36 -13.82
N LEU A 230 -3.05 -11.53 -12.78
CA LEU A 230 -4.27 -10.92 -12.28
C LEU A 230 -4.64 -9.64 -13.05
N SER A 231 -3.76 -9.14 -13.91
CA SER A 231 -3.96 -7.95 -14.77
C SER A 231 -4.40 -6.68 -14.00
N LEU A 232 -3.94 -6.50 -12.76
CA LEU A 232 -4.25 -5.39 -11.87
C LEU A 232 -2.98 -4.67 -11.42
N PRO A 233 -3.09 -3.38 -11.04
CA PRO A 233 -1.98 -2.67 -10.42
C PRO A 233 -1.51 -3.36 -9.14
N LEU A 234 -0.19 -3.43 -8.97
CA LEU A 234 0.47 -4.11 -7.86
C LEU A 234 1.14 -3.10 -6.94
N LEU A 235 0.69 -3.05 -5.68
CA LEU A 235 1.30 -2.26 -4.62
C LEU A 235 2.32 -3.11 -3.86
N VAL A 236 3.46 -2.52 -3.56
CA VAL A 236 4.53 -3.14 -2.75
C VAL A 236 4.89 -2.23 -1.57
N GLY A 237 4.66 -2.73 -0.37
CA GLY A 237 5.00 -2.06 0.89
C GLY A 237 6.06 -2.83 1.67
N ILE A 238 7.35 -2.59 1.39
CA ILE A 238 8.48 -3.25 2.08
C ILE A 238 9.33 -2.29 2.91
N SER A 239 9.05 -0.98 2.82
CA SER A 239 9.83 0.08 3.45
C SER A 239 10.01 -0.15 4.94
N ARG A 240 11.28 -0.22 5.39
CA ARG A 240 11.72 -0.39 6.77
C ARG A 240 11.14 -1.63 7.48
N LYS A 241 10.62 -2.61 6.74
CA LYS A 241 10.04 -3.83 7.32
C LYS A 241 11.10 -4.78 7.85
N SER A 242 10.68 -5.65 8.77
CA SER A 242 11.54 -6.62 9.46
C SER A 242 12.28 -7.56 8.52
N MET A 243 11.75 -7.81 7.32
CA MET A 243 12.45 -8.60 6.30
C MET A 243 13.79 -7.97 5.90
N ILE A 244 13.91 -6.64 5.95
CA ILE A 244 15.16 -5.92 5.67
C ILE A 244 16.04 -5.89 6.92
N SER A 245 15.50 -5.40 8.04
CA SER A 245 16.26 -5.19 9.26
C SER A 245 16.86 -6.47 9.85
N LYS A 246 16.14 -7.61 9.75
CA LYS A 246 16.65 -8.92 10.20
C LYS A 246 17.84 -9.41 9.37
N VAL A 247 17.82 -9.24 8.05
CA VAL A 247 18.93 -9.68 7.18
C VAL A 247 20.15 -8.80 7.36
N LEU A 248 19.96 -7.48 7.44
CA LEU A 248 21.05 -6.52 7.60
C LEU A 248 21.54 -6.42 9.07
N LYS A 249 20.80 -6.99 10.02
CA LYS A 249 21.04 -6.89 11.48
C LYS A 249 21.10 -5.43 11.96
N VAL A 250 20.16 -4.63 11.49
CA VAL A 250 20.01 -3.20 11.82
C VAL A 250 18.62 -2.94 12.39
N ASN A 251 18.41 -1.77 13.00
CA ASN A 251 17.08 -1.34 13.38
C ASN A 251 16.30 -0.77 12.17
N ALA A 252 14.98 -0.52 12.33
CA ALA A 252 14.13 -0.03 11.25
C ALA A 252 14.56 1.35 10.70
N ASN A 253 15.16 2.22 11.54
CA ASN A 253 15.61 3.54 11.10
C ASN A 253 16.86 3.46 10.23
N GLU A 254 17.65 2.42 10.36
CA GLU A 254 18.87 2.15 9.58
C GLU A 254 18.61 1.31 8.33
N ALA A 255 17.33 0.92 8.09
CA ALA A 255 16.95 0.04 6.98
C ALA A 255 16.79 0.78 5.63
N LEU A 256 17.14 2.06 5.52
CA LEU A 256 16.95 2.88 4.33
C LEU A 256 17.65 2.28 3.09
N ASN A 257 18.94 1.98 3.20
CA ASN A 257 19.70 1.41 2.07
C ASN A 257 19.11 0.08 1.57
N GLY A 258 18.71 -0.81 2.49
CA GLY A 258 18.06 -2.06 2.14
C GLY A 258 16.68 -1.84 1.52
N THR A 259 15.92 -0.84 2.01
CA THR A 259 14.64 -0.43 1.42
C THR A 259 14.83 0.02 -0.03
N THR A 260 15.79 0.90 -0.29
CA THR A 260 16.11 1.41 -1.64
C THR A 260 16.48 0.28 -2.61
N ALA A 261 17.35 -0.64 -2.18
CA ALA A 261 17.76 -1.78 -2.98
C ALA A 261 16.58 -2.70 -3.36
N LEU A 262 15.73 -3.02 -2.38
CA LEU A 262 14.57 -3.90 -2.61
C LEU A 262 13.42 -3.18 -3.35
N ASN A 263 13.27 -1.87 -3.21
CA ASN A 263 12.33 -1.08 -4.02
C ASN A 263 12.72 -1.11 -5.50
N MET A 264 14.02 -0.95 -5.85
CA MET A 264 14.47 -1.10 -7.22
C MET A 264 14.16 -2.50 -7.75
N PHE A 265 14.43 -3.53 -6.95
CA PHE A 265 14.12 -4.91 -7.34
C PHE A 265 12.60 -5.11 -7.56
N ALA A 266 11.75 -4.57 -6.68
CA ALA A 266 10.30 -4.65 -6.82
C ALA A 266 9.80 -3.99 -8.12
N LEU A 267 10.33 -2.81 -8.47
CA LEU A 267 10.04 -2.15 -9.75
C LEU A 267 10.42 -3.02 -10.94
N CYS A 268 11.62 -3.61 -10.93
CA CYS A 268 12.06 -4.54 -11.98
C CYS A 268 11.18 -5.80 -12.08
N GLN A 269 10.47 -6.16 -11.01
CA GLN A 269 9.54 -7.29 -10.96
C GLN A 269 8.07 -6.87 -11.19
N GLY A 270 7.81 -5.62 -11.63
CA GLY A 270 6.48 -5.17 -12.06
C GLY A 270 5.64 -4.46 -11.00
N ALA A 271 6.23 -3.98 -9.89
CA ALA A 271 5.51 -3.13 -8.95
C ALA A 271 5.04 -1.83 -9.61
N ASN A 272 3.76 -1.51 -9.47
CA ASN A 272 3.16 -0.29 -9.99
C ASN A 272 3.10 0.84 -8.95
N ILE A 273 3.08 0.48 -7.65
CA ILE A 273 3.05 1.44 -6.56
C ILE A 273 4.05 1.01 -5.49
N LEU A 274 4.92 1.91 -5.07
CA LEU A 274 5.78 1.72 -3.90
C LEU A 274 5.20 2.50 -2.72
N ARG A 275 4.81 1.78 -1.65
CA ARG A 275 4.36 2.38 -0.39
C ARG A 275 5.53 2.53 0.57
N VAL A 276 5.93 3.78 0.85
CA VAL A 276 7.23 4.09 1.47
C VAL A 276 7.15 5.15 2.57
N HIS A 277 8.09 5.08 3.53
CA HIS A 277 8.34 6.16 4.50
C HIS A 277 9.29 7.22 3.89
N ASP A 278 10.25 6.80 3.10
CA ASP A 278 11.36 7.61 2.57
C ASP A 278 11.09 7.97 1.12
N VAL A 279 10.18 8.93 0.89
CA VAL A 279 9.69 9.29 -0.45
C VAL A 279 10.81 9.85 -1.33
N LYS A 280 11.73 10.65 -0.79
CA LYS A 280 12.85 11.22 -1.54
C LYS A 280 13.70 10.12 -2.18
N GLU A 281 14.16 9.17 -1.40
CA GLU A 281 15.04 8.08 -1.85
C GLU A 281 14.29 7.09 -2.77
N ALA A 282 13.00 6.90 -2.52
CA ALA A 282 12.14 6.14 -3.42
C ALA A 282 11.96 6.83 -4.78
N ASN A 283 11.85 8.17 -4.81
CA ASN A 283 11.77 8.95 -6.05
C ASN A 283 13.08 8.92 -6.83
N GLU A 284 14.23 8.99 -6.14
CA GLU A 284 15.54 8.80 -6.77
C GLU A 284 15.62 7.41 -7.42
N THR A 285 15.16 6.36 -6.72
CA THR A 285 15.08 5.00 -7.24
C THR A 285 14.16 4.92 -8.47
N LEU A 286 12.99 5.56 -8.41
CA LEU A 286 12.03 5.59 -9.52
C LEU A 286 12.58 6.31 -10.76
N LYS A 287 13.30 7.43 -10.57
CA LYS A 287 13.97 8.13 -11.67
C LYS A 287 15.02 7.26 -12.36
N LEU A 288 15.84 6.53 -11.58
CA LEU A 288 16.82 5.59 -12.11
C LEU A 288 16.15 4.44 -12.86
N TYR A 289 15.06 3.88 -12.28
CA TYR A 289 14.27 2.84 -12.94
C TYR A 289 13.70 3.32 -14.28
N ASN A 290 13.05 4.50 -14.32
CA ASN A 290 12.48 5.06 -15.56
C ASN A 290 13.56 5.40 -16.62
N THR A 291 14.80 5.64 -16.20
CA THR A 291 15.93 5.84 -17.14
C THR A 291 16.41 4.52 -17.73
N LEU A 292 16.38 3.45 -16.93
CA LEU A 292 16.75 2.10 -17.39
C LEU A 292 15.68 1.47 -18.28
N TYR A 293 14.42 1.80 -18.03
CA TYR A 293 13.23 1.26 -18.72
C TYR A 293 12.35 2.42 -19.22
N PRO A 294 12.79 3.14 -20.27
CA PRO A 294 12.09 4.33 -20.80
C PRO A 294 10.74 4.01 -21.46
#